data_bdd8a42a4edf83bbb01a1f97ec1f3518
#
_entry.id   bdd8a42a4edf83bbb01a1f97ec1f3518
#
_cell.length_a   1.000
_cell.length_b   1.000
_cell.length_c   1.000
_cell.angle_alpha   90.00
_cell.angle_beta   90.00
_cell.angle_gamma   90.00
#
_symmetry.space_group_name_H-M   'P 1'
#
loop_
_entity.id
_entity.type
_entity.pdbx_description
1 polymer ?
#
loop_
_entity_poly.entity_id
_entity_poly.type
_entity_poly.pdbx_seq_one_letter_code
_entity_poly.pdbx_strand_id
1 'polypeptide(L)'
;GFLTRRALRTVLRDHSGSSLAVAACFGLALALMNFSIYQSFARIPLGVAVTIEFLGPLSVAILASRRALDALWAVLAGTGVVMLARGGAEGLDPVGVAFALLAGVGWAAYILLTAATGKRFSGATGLALASVVGTAAVLPAGAASAGSALLDPELLLIGVGVGLLSSVIPYSLELEALRRMPARVFGVLMSLEPAAAALVGMLLLGEILTLRQWAAIC
;
A
#
# COMPACT_ATOMS: atom_id res chain seq x y z
N GLY A 1 21.69 1.59 6.73
CA GLY A 1 22.68 2.65 6.89
C GLY A 1 22.06 4.00 6.63
N PHE A 2 22.15 4.90 7.57
CA PHE A 2 21.68 6.27 7.44
C PHE A 2 22.36 6.92 6.24
N LEU A 3 21.57 7.45 5.31
CA LEU A 3 22.10 8.30 4.24
C LEU A 3 22.71 9.56 4.88
N THR A 4 23.99 9.55 5.10
CA THR A 4 24.71 10.75 5.49
C THR A 4 24.60 11.78 4.37
N ARG A 5 24.71 13.08 4.65
CA ARG A 5 24.68 14.14 3.61
C ARG A 5 25.68 13.86 2.47
N ARG A 6 26.80 13.18 2.76
CA ARG A 6 27.79 12.73 1.76
C ARG A 6 27.21 11.64 0.87
N ALA A 7 26.60 10.58 1.46
CA ALA A 7 25.99 9.49 0.68
C ALA A 7 24.87 10.00 -0.23
N LEU A 8 24.02 10.92 0.25
CA LEU A 8 22.98 11.52 -0.56
C LEU A 8 23.55 12.31 -1.73
N ARG A 9 24.59 13.14 -1.51
CA ARG A 9 25.26 13.88 -2.59
C ARG A 9 25.92 12.96 -3.61
N THR A 10 26.53 11.86 -3.17
CA THR A 10 27.12 10.85 -4.07
C THR A 10 26.04 10.21 -4.93
N VAL A 11 24.95 9.76 -4.32
CA VAL A 11 23.82 9.15 -5.05
C VAL A 11 23.22 10.12 -6.07
N LEU A 12 23.03 11.39 -5.71
CA LEU A 12 22.49 12.42 -6.63
C LEU A 12 23.45 12.73 -7.79
N ARG A 13 24.77 12.60 -7.60
CA ARG A 13 25.78 12.83 -8.65
C ARG A 13 25.96 11.64 -9.58
N ASP A 14 25.85 10.42 -9.04
CA ASP A 14 26.18 9.18 -9.76
C ASP A 14 25.02 8.64 -10.57
N HIS A 15 23.80 9.17 -10.38
CA HIS A 15 22.60 8.72 -11.09
C HIS A 15 22.06 9.79 -12.04
N SER A 16 21.54 9.32 -13.18
CA SER A 16 20.92 10.21 -14.19
C SER A 16 19.64 10.86 -13.65
N GLY A 17 19.29 12.03 -14.17
CA GLY A 17 18.05 12.72 -13.81
C GLY A 17 16.80 11.84 -14.01
N SER A 18 16.80 10.98 -15.04
CA SER A 18 15.70 10.04 -15.28
C SER A 18 15.59 8.97 -14.19
N SER A 19 16.71 8.50 -13.63
CA SER A 19 16.71 7.55 -12.51
C SER A 19 16.18 8.20 -11.23
N LEU A 20 16.59 9.44 -10.96
CA LEU A 20 16.09 10.21 -9.82
C LEU A 20 14.59 10.50 -9.93
N ALA A 21 14.10 10.82 -11.15
CA ALA A 21 12.68 11.01 -11.40
C ALA A 21 11.87 9.74 -11.12
N VAL A 22 12.38 8.56 -11.52
CA VAL A 22 11.72 7.28 -11.20
C VAL A 22 11.66 7.04 -9.69
N ALA A 23 12.76 7.30 -8.96
CA ALA A 23 12.76 7.18 -7.50
C ALA A 23 11.82 8.20 -6.84
N ALA A 24 11.69 9.41 -7.37
CA ALA A 24 10.75 10.41 -6.90
C ALA A 24 9.29 9.98 -7.15
N CYS A 25 8.96 9.52 -8.36
CA CYS A 25 7.64 8.97 -8.66
C CYS A 25 7.30 7.77 -7.75
N PHE A 26 8.28 6.92 -7.46
CA PHE A 26 8.12 5.81 -6.53
C PHE A 26 7.77 6.29 -5.12
N GLY A 27 8.47 7.31 -4.62
CA GLY A 27 8.17 7.93 -3.32
C GLY A 27 6.77 8.56 -3.28
N LEU A 28 6.36 9.23 -4.35
CA LEU A 28 5.01 9.80 -4.46
C LEU A 28 3.93 8.73 -4.52
N ALA A 29 4.17 7.60 -5.22
CA ALA A 29 3.25 6.47 -5.24
C ALA A 29 3.09 5.85 -3.84
N LEU A 30 4.20 5.67 -3.10
CA LEU A 30 4.18 5.23 -1.69
C LEU A 30 3.39 6.19 -0.80
N ALA A 31 3.62 7.50 -0.95
CA ALA A 31 2.91 8.53 -0.19
C ALA A 31 1.41 8.49 -0.48
N LEU A 32 1.03 8.43 -1.76
CA LEU A 32 -0.37 8.35 -2.20
C LEU A 32 -1.05 7.12 -1.65
N MET A 33 -0.42 5.94 -1.81
CA MET A 33 -0.94 4.65 -1.33
C MET A 33 -1.21 4.71 0.17
N ASN A 34 -0.17 5.01 0.97
CA ASN A 34 -0.30 5.03 2.42
C ASN A 34 -1.28 6.10 2.92
N PHE A 35 -1.19 7.33 2.43
CA PHE A 35 -2.13 8.39 2.82
C PHE A 35 -3.57 7.98 2.53
N SER A 36 -3.83 7.45 1.34
CA SER A 36 -5.18 7.09 0.90
C SER A 36 -5.73 5.92 1.69
N ILE A 37 -4.95 4.87 1.94
CA ILE A 37 -5.47 3.71 2.68
C ILE A 37 -5.80 4.06 4.13
N TYR A 38 -4.99 4.89 4.81
CA TYR A 38 -5.32 5.35 6.16
C TYR A 38 -6.56 6.25 6.19
N GLN A 39 -6.79 7.08 5.16
CA GLN A 39 -8.03 7.86 5.04
C GLN A 39 -9.24 6.94 4.80
N SER A 40 -9.06 5.81 4.13
CA SER A 40 -10.09 4.80 3.95
C SER A 40 -10.41 4.10 5.27
N PHE A 41 -9.41 3.63 6.03
CA PHE A 41 -9.58 2.97 7.33
C PHE A 41 -10.34 3.81 8.36
N ALA A 42 -10.21 5.13 8.28
CA ALA A 42 -10.97 6.04 9.14
C ALA A 42 -12.47 6.13 8.80
N ARG A 43 -12.93 5.51 7.69
CA ARG A 43 -14.29 5.70 7.15
C ARG A 43 -15.03 4.40 6.85
N ILE A 44 -14.32 3.34 6.49
CA ILE A 44 -14.90 2.04 6.15
C ILE A 44 -14.14 0.92 6.84
N PRO A 45 -14.76 -0.25 7.04
CA PRO A 45 -14.13 -1.39 7.71
C PRO A 45 -12.82 -1.80 7.04
N LEU A 46 -11.84 -2.20 7.86
CA LEU A 46 -10.48 -2.52 7.44
C LEU A 46 -10.45 -3.57 6.30
N GLY A 47 -11.16 -4.68 6.48
CA GLY A 47 -11.20 -5.75 5.48
C GLY A 47 -11.82 -5.31 4.16
N VAL A 48 -12.82 -4.41 4.20
CA VAL A 48 -13.45 -3.83 3.00
C VAL A 48 -12.46 -2.92 2.28
N ALA A 49 -11.77 -2.04 3.02
CA ALA A 49 -10.78 -1.12 2.46
C ALA A 49 -9.65 -1.88 1.76
N VAL A 50 -9.07 -2.90 2.42
CA VAL A 50 -8.00 -3.75 1.86
C VAL A 50 -8.49 -4.54 0.63
N THR A 51 -9.73 -5.03 0.64
CA THR A 51 -10.31 -5.72 -0.53
C THR A 51 -10.39 -4.81 -1.74
N ILE A 52 -10.81 -3.57 -1.55
CA ILE A 52 -10.90 -2.58 -2.63
C ILE A 52 -9.50 -2.18 -3.11
N GLU A 53 -8.58 -1.94 -2.19
CA GLU A 53 -7.19 -1.60 -2.50
C GLU A 53 -6.50 -2.70 -3.32
N PHE A 54 -6.79 -3.97 -3.02
CA PHE A 54 -6.21 -5.14 -3.71
C PHE A 54 -6.54 -5.20 -5.21
N LEU A 55 -7.54 -4.46 -5.69
CA LEU A 55 -7.79 -4.27 -7.13
C LEU A 55 -6.57 -3.68 -7.86
N GLY A 56 -5.72 -2.93 -7.17
CA GLY A 56 -4.49 -2.37 -7.76
C GLY A 56 -3.53 -3.47 -8.23
N PRO A 57 -2.96 -4.29 -7.34
CA PRO A 57 -2.13 -5.44 -7.69
C PRO A 57 -2.81 -6.40 -8.68
N LEU A 58 -4.09 -6.67 -8.50
CA LEU A 58 -4.88 -7.53 -9.39
C LEU A 58 -4.93 -6.95 -10.81
N SER A 59 -5.16 -5.65 -10.96
CA SER A 59 -5.17 -4.98 -12.27
C SER A 59 -3.82 -5.09 -12.99
N VAL A 60 -2.71 -4.93 -12.26
CA VAL A 60 -1.36 -5.10 -12.81
C VAL A 60 -1.15 -6.54 -13.29
N ALA A 61 -1.56 -7.53 -12.48
CA ALA A 61 -1.44 -8.94 -12.82
C ALA A 61 -2.24 -9.29 -14.08
N ILE A 62 -3.48 -8.78 -14.21
CA ILE A 62 -4.37 -9.01 -15.35
C ILE A 62 -3.82 -8.35 -16.61
N LEU A 63 -3.40 -7.09 -16.53
CA LEU A 63 -2.84 -6.36 -17.68
C LEU A 63 -1.54 -6.99 -18.18
N ALA A 64 -0.77 -7.63 -17.30
CA ALA A 64 0.43 -8.38 -17.66
C ALA A 64 0.13 -9.77 -18.21
N SER A 65 -1.06 -10.30 -18.03
CA SER A 65 -1.47 -11.63 -18.47
C SER A 65 -2.23 -11.60 -19.80
N ARG A 66 -2.17 -12.72 -20.51
CA ARG A 66 -2.92 -12.96 -21.76
C ARG A 66 -3.91 -14.14 -21.63
N ARG A 67 -4.18 -14.57 -20.40
CA ARG A 67 -5.04 -15.74 -20.16
C ARG A 67 -6.47 -15.32 -19.88
N ALA A 68 -7.44 -15.97 -20.53
CA ALA A 68 -8.87 -15.72 -20.32
C ALA A 68 -9.31 -15.94 -18.84
N LEU A 69 -8.63 -16.86 -18.13
CA LEU A 69 -8.87 -17.07 -16.69
C LEU A 69 -8.61 -15.83 -15.84
N ASP A 70 -7.64 -15.00 -16.22
CA ASP A 70 -7.31 -13.80 -15.44
C ASP A 70 -8.38 -12.70 -15.64
N ALA A 71 -9.04 -12.70 -16.80
CA ALA A 71 -10.23 -11.87 -17.03
C ALA A 71 -11.41 -12.32 -16.15
N LEU A 72 -11.57 -13.62 -15.91
CA LEU A 72 -12.56 -14.15 -14.98
C LEU A 72 -12.30 -13.67 -13.55
N TRP A 73 -11.04 -13.72 -13.09
CA TRP A 73 -10.66 -13.21 -11.77
C TRP A 73 -10.92 -11.70 -11.63
N ALA A 74 -10.68 -10.92 -12.70
CA ALA A 74 -11.02 -9.49 -12.71
C ALA A 74 -12.53 -9.25 -12.53
N VAL A 75 -13.35 -10.03 -13.24
CA VAL A 75 -14.82 -9.93 -13.14
C VAL A 75 -15.29 -10.31 -11.74
N LEU A 76 -14.75 -11.40 -11.17
CA LEU A 76 -15.08 -11.83 -9.81
C LEU A 76 -14.71 -10.77 -8.77
N ALA A 77 -13.48 -10.24 -8.82
CA ALA A 77 -13.04 -9.18 -7.93
C ALA A 77 -13.86 -7.89 -8.10
N GLY A 78 -14.13 -7.46 -9.33
CA GLY A 78 -15.00 -6.32 -9.60
C GLY A 78 -16.43 -6.53 -9.07
N THR A 79 -16.97 -7.75 -9.18
CA THR A 79 -18.27 -8.10 -8.62
C THR A 79 -18.24 -8.03 -7.09
N GLY A 80 -17.18 -8.54 -6.44
CA GLY A 80 -16.98 -8.42 -5.00
C GLY A 80 -17.00 -6.97 -4.54
N VAL A 81 -16.26 -6.08 -5.21
CA VAL A 81 -16.26 -4.64 -4.89
C VAL A 81 -17.65 -4.01 -5.07
N VAL A 82 -18.37 -4.33 -6.15
CA VAL A 82 -19.74 -3.84 -6.35
C VAL A 82 -20.69 -4.37 -5.27
N MET A 83 -20.53 -5.62 -4.84
CA MET A 83 -21.29 -6.18 -3.73
C MET A 83 -20.99 -5.45 -2.41
N LEU A 84 -19.71 -5.12 -2.15
CA LEU A 84 -19.31 -4.33 -0.99
C LEU A 84 -19.91 -2.92 -1.04
N ALA A 85 -19.79 -2.23 -2.17
CA ALA A 85 -20.29 -0.86 -2.34
C ALA A 85 -21.82 -0.74 -2.20
N ARG A 86 -22.57 -1.80 -2.56
CA ARG A 86 -24.05 -1.84 -2.47
C ARG A 86 -24.58 -2.46 -1.18
N GLY A 87 -23.71 -2.88 -0.28
CA GLY A 87 -24.09 -3.74 0.85
C GLY A 87 -24.28 -3.03 2.17
N GLY A 88 -25.53 -2.77 2.54
CA GLY A 88 -25.93 -2.39 3.89
C GLY A 88 -27.02 -1.34 3.90
N ALA A 89 -27.87 -1.33 4.95
CA ALA A 89 -28.93 -0.32 5.12
C ALA A 89 -28.37 1.10 5.27
N GLU A 90 -27.09 1.24 5.60
CA GLU A 90 -26.39 2.51 5.75
C GLU A 90 -25.31 2.76 4.68
N GLY A 91 -25.08 1.83 3.73
CA GLY A 91 -24.06 1.97 2.68
C GLY A 91 -22.63 2.17 3.23
N LEU A 92 -21.63 1.93 2.38
CA LEU A 92 -20.26 2.33 2.71
C LEU A 92 -20.10 3.84 2.45
N ASP A 93 -19.30 4.51 3.26
CA ASP A 93 -18.91 5.91 2.98
C ASP A 93 -18.25 6.00 1.60
N PRO A 94 -18.85 6.73 0.63
CA PRO A 94 -18.30 6.84 -0.73
C PRO A 94 -16.91 7.46 -0.75
N VAL A 95 -16.61 8.34 0.21
CA VAL A 95 -15.28 8.96 0.34
C VAL A 95 -14.26 7.92 0.80
N GLY A 96 -14.63 7.04 1.74
CA GLY A 96 -13.80 5.92 2.16
C GLY A 96 -13.49 4.96 1.01
N VAL A 97 -14.51 4.62 0.20
CA VAL A 97 -14.36 3.79 -1.01
C VAL A 97 -13.45 4.47 -2.04
N ALA A 98 -13.63 5.78 -2.29
CA ALA A 98 -12.78 6.53 -3.21
C ALA A 98 -11.31 6.53 -2.77
N PHE A 99 -11.06 6.68 -1.47
CA PHE A 99 -9.70 6.59 -0.93
C PHE A 99 -9.12 5.17 -1.06
N ALA A 100 -9.90 4.11 -0.85
CA ALA A 100 -9.43 2.73 -1.07
C ALA A 100 -9.06 2.47 -2.54
N LEU A 101 -9.86 2.95 -3.49
CA LEU A 101 -9.55 2.87 -4.92
C LEU A 101 -8.29 3.65 -5.27
N LEU A 102 -8.13 4.85 -4.70
CA LEU A 102 -6.94 5.68 -4.90
C LEU A 102 -5.68 5.00 -4.32
N ALA A 103 -5.81 4.34 -3.16
CA ALA A 103 -4.75 3.51 -2.60
C ALA A 103 -4.38 2.36 -3.53
N GLY A 104 -5.36 1.67 -4.13
CA GLY A 104 -5.15 0.64 -5.15
C GLY A 104 -4.38 1.15 -6.36
N VAL A 105 -4.71 2.33 -6.89
CA VAL A 105 -3.93 2.98 -7.96
C VAL A 105 -2.50 3.26 -7.51
N GLY A 106 -2.32 3.74 -6.28
CA GLY A 106 -1.01 3.95 -5.67
C GLY A 106 -0.21 2.64 -5.58
N TRP A 107 -0.86 1.53 -5.20
CA TRP A 107 -0.22 0.21 -5.11
C TRP A 107 0.16 -0.34 -6.48
N ALA A 108 -0.71 -0.21 -7.48
CA ALA A 108 -0.38 -0.55 -8.86
C ALA A 108 0.86 0.22 -9.37
N ALA A 109 0.90 1.54 -9.14
CA ALA A 109 2.05 2.37 -9.47
C ALA A 109 3.31 1.95 -8.69
N TYR A 110 3.18 1.64 -7.40
CA TYR A 110 4.25 1.10 -6.55
C TYR A 110 4.88 -0.15 -7.15
N ILE A 111 4.07 -1.13 -7.57
CA ILE A 111 4.57 -2.38 -8.17
C ILE A 111 5.42 -2.09 -9.43
N LEU A 112 4.90 -1.26 -10.32
CA LEU A 112 5.58 -0.93 -11.58
C LEU A 112 6.87 -0.12 -11.34
N LEU A 113 6.82 0.85 -10.42
CA LEU A 113 7.95 1.71 -10.09
C LEU A 113 9.01 0.99 -9.27
N THR A 114 8.63 0.02 -8.42
CA THR A 114 9.59 -0.86 -7.73
C THR A 114 10.42 -1.64 -8.74
N ALA A 115 9.78 -2.26 -9.73
CA ALA A 115 10.47 -2.99 -10.79
C ALA A 115 11.39 -2.06 -11.61
N ALA A 116 10.93 -0.85 -11.93
CA ALA A 116 11.72 0.14 -12.66
C ALA A 116 12.90 0.69 -11.84
N THR A 117 12.72 0.87 -10.53
CA THR A 117 13.75 1.35 -9.59
C THR A 117 14.81 0.28 -9.36
N GLY A 118 14.42 -0.98 -9.21
CA GLY A 118 15.34 -2.10 -9.04
C GLY A 118 16.32 -2.30 -10.19
N LYS A 119 15.94 -1.87 -11.41
CA LYS A 119 16.84 -1.88 -12.58
C LYS A 119 17.84 -0.71 -12.62
N ARG A 120 17.62 0.34 -11.83
CA ARG A 120 18.39 1.59 -11.85
C ARG A 120 19.26 1.80 -10.63
N PHE A 121 18.88 1.21 -9.51
CA PHE A 121 19.56 1.39 -8.22
C PHE A 121 19.97 0.05 -7.64
N SER A 122 21.16 -0.03 -7.08
CA SER A 122 21.65 -1.20 -6.37
C SER A 122 21.11 -1.25 -4.93
N GLY A 123 20.83 -2.44 -4.45
CA GLY A 123 20.40 -2.67 -3.07
C GLY A 123 19.14 -1.87 -2.69
N ALA A 124 19.14 -1.26 -1.51
CA ALA A 124 17.99 -0.51 -0.97
C ALA A 124 18.06 1.00 -1.29
N THR A 125 19.00 1.48 -2.10
CA THR A 125 19.21 2.92 -2.36
C THR A 125 17.99 3.58 -2.99
N GLY A 126 17.37 2.92 -3.97
CA GLY A 126 16.18 3.44 -4.65
C GLY A 126 14.98 3.55 -3.71
N LEU A 127 14.77 2.55 -2.85
CA LEU A 127 13.71 2.58 -1.84
C LEU A 127 13.97 3.67 -0.79
N ALA A 128 15.23 3.84 -0.35
CA ALA A 128 15.58 4.88 0.61
C ALA A 128 15.32 6.28 0.05
N LEU A 129 15.66 6.55 -1.22
CA LEU A 129 15.33 7.82 -1.88
C LEU A 129 13.81 8.01 -2.00
N ALA A 130 13.09 6.99 -2.41
CA ALA A 130 11.63 7.01 -2.50
C ALA A 130 10.99 7.32 -1.13
N SER A 131 11.47 6.68 -0.06
CA SER A 131 10.98 6.94 1.30
C SER A 131 11.20 8.37 1.75
N VAL A 132 12.35 8.98 1.42
CA VAL A 132 12.62 10.40 1.71
C VAL A 132 11.63 11.30 0.96
N VAL A 133 11.41 11.04 -0.33
CA VAL A 133 10.45 11.82 -1.14
C VAL A 133 9.02 11.63 -0.63
N GLY A 134 8.61 10.39 -0.34
CA GLY A 134 7.29 10.09 0.19
C GLY A 134 7.03 10.78 1.54
N THR A 135 8.03 10.75 2.44
CA THR A 135 7.95 11.47 3.72
C THR A 135 7.82 12.97 3.50
N ALA A 136 8.64 13.55 2.61
CA ALA A 136 8.57 14.98 2.31
C ALA A 136 7.20 15.39 1.70
N ALA A 137 6.58 14.51 0.94
CA ALA A 137 5.26 14.76 0.35
C ALA A 137 4.12 14.75 1.38
N VAL A 138 4.17 13.84 2.37
CA VAL A 138 3.12 13.71 3.40
C VAL A 138 3.33 14.64 4.60
N LEU A 139 4.58 14.98 4.89
CA LEU A 139 4.96 15.80 6.06
C LEU A 139 4.18 17.11 6.19
N PRO A 140 3.96 17.92 5.12
CA PRO A 140 3.18 19.16 5.24
C PRO A 140 1.74 18.94 5.70
N ALA A 141 1.07 17.92 5.16
CA ALA A 141 -0.29 17.57 5.56
C ALA A 141 -0.33 17.05 7.01
N GLY A 142 0.64 16.20 7.38
CA GLY A 142 0.79 15.73 8.75
C GLY A 142 1.07 16.87 9.74
N ALA A 143 1.96 17.80 9.38
CA ALA A 143 2.28 18.96 10.21
C ALA A 143 1.08 19.92 10.38
N ALA A 144 0.31 20.13 9.32
CA ALA A 144 -0.89 20.97 9.36
C ALA A 144 -1.99 20.37 10.25
N SER A 145 -2.14 19.03 10.26
CA SER A 145 -3.16 18.35 11.04
C SER A 145 -2.77 18.09 12.49
N ALA A 146 -1.54 17.72 12.75
CA ALA A 146 -1.06 17.32 14.09
C ALA A 146 -0.38 18.47 14.87
N GLY A 147 0.11 19.50 14.17
CA GLY A 147 0.73 20.68 14.82
C GLY A 147 1.88 20.29 15.76
N SER A 148 1.83 20.85 16.99
CA SER A 148 2.85 20.57 18.02
C SER A 148 2.84 19.11 18.53
N ALA A 149 1.76 18.35 18.32
CA ALA A 149 1.68 16.94 18.71
C ALA A 149 2.72 16.07 17.99
N LEU A 150 3.22 16.50 16.81
CA LEU A 150 4.36 15.83 16.14
C LEU A 150 5.67 15.88 16.94
N LEU A 151 5.79 16.75 17.94
CA LEU A 151 6.95 16.86 18.80
C LEU A 151 6.79 16.12 20.13
N ASP A 152 5.63 15.51 20.36
CA ASP A 152 5.35 14.71 21.53
C ASP A 152 6.17 13.39 21.46
N PRO A 153 7.04 13.11 22.44
CA PRO A 153 7.87 11.92 22.45
C PRO A 153 7.06 10.62 22.46
N GLU A 154 5.88 10.60 23.10
CA GLU A 154 5.02 9.42 23.14
C GLU A 154 4.42 9.15 21.76
N LEU A 155 3.92 10.18 21.08
CA LEU A 155 3.39 10.07 19.71
C LEU A 155 4.47 9.71 18.71
N LEU A 156 5.70 10.23 18.88
CA LEU A 156 6.85 9.84 18.05
C LEU A 156 7.18 8.37 18.25
N LEU A 157 7.17 7.87 19.49
CA LEU A 157 7.44 6.45 19.79
C LEU A 157 6.37 5.54 19.17
N ILE A 158 5.09 5.92 19.29
CA ILE A 158 3.96 5.23 18.64
C ILE A 158 4.15 5.25 17.13
N GLY A 159 4.50 6.39 16.54
CA GLY A 159 4.74 6.54 15.09
C GLY A 159 5.89 5.66 14.60
N VAL A 160 6.97 5.56 15.36
CA VAL A 160 8.07 4.61 15.07
C VAL A 160 7.57 3.17 15.15
N GLY A 161 6.79 2.81 16.16
CA GLY A 161 6.18 1.49 16.30
C GLY A 161 5.31 1.13 15.11
N VAL A 162 4.41 2.04 14.71
CA VAL A 162 3.56 1.88 13.53
C VAL A 162 4.42 1.71 12.27
N GLY A 163 5.41 2.58 12.04
CA GLY A 163 6.29 2.49 10.87
C GLY A 163 7.08 1.19 10.80
N LEU A 164 7.53 0.67 11.94
CA LEU A 164 8.20 -0.63 12.00
C LEU A 164 7.25 -1.78 11.70
N LEU A 165 6.07 -1.81 12.32
CA LEU A 165 5.11 -2.91 12.20
C LEU A 165 4.36 -2.91 10.86
N SER A 166 4.04 -1.73 10.31
CA SER A 166 3.28 -1.62 9.06
C SER A 166 4.12 -1.56 7.78
N SER A 167 5.42 -1.26 7.91
CA SER A 167 6.26 -1.05 6.73
C SER A 167 7.59 -1.80 6.79
N VAL A 168 8.43 -1.54 7.79
CA VAL A 168 9.80 -2.09 7.81
C VAL A 168 9.78 -3.61 7.93
N ILE A 169 9.03 -4.15 8.86
CA ILE A 169 8.93 -5.60 9.09
C ILE A 169 8.21 -6.29 7.93
N PRO A 170 7.00 -5.90 7.51
CA PRO A 170 6.31 -6.55 6.41
C PRO A 170 7.11 -6.55 5.11
N TYR A 171 7.63 -5.40 4.66
CA TYR A 171 8.40 -5.34 3.43
C TYR A 171 9.71 -6.14 3.49
N SER A 172 10.33 -6.23 4.67
CA SER A 172 11.52 -7.05 4.86
C SER A 172 11.20 -8.54 4.77
N LEU A 173 10.09 -8.98 5.39
CA LEU A 173 9.59 -10.36 5.32
C LEU A 173 9.13 -10.72 3.91
N GLU A 174 8.45 -9.81 3.23
CA GLU A 174 8.02 -9.95 1.84
C GLU A 174 9.22 -10.16 0.90
N LEU A 175 10.25 -9.32 1.04
CA LEU A 175 11.48 -9.47 0.26
C LEU A 175 12.17 -10.81 0.54
N GLU A 176 12.23 -11.24 1.78
CA GLU A 176 12.84 -12.51 2.16
C GLU A 176 12.00 -13.71 1.69
N ALA A 177 10.68 -13.60 1.74
CA ALA A 177 9.78 -14.62 1.19
C ALA A 177 9.97 -14.78 -0.33
N LEU A 178 10.04 -13.67 -1.06
CA LEU A 178 10.27 -13.67 -2.51
C LEU A 178 11.65 -14.23 -2.91
N ARG A 179 12.63 -14.19 -2.00
CA ARG A 179 13.93 -14.85 -2.22
C ARG A 179 13.86 -16.37 -2.07
N ARG A 180 12.93 -16.88 -1.25
CA ARG A 180 12.85 -18.29 -0.86
C ARG A 180 11.76 -19.08 -1.56
N MET A 181 10.74 -18.39 -2.09
CA MET A 181 9.62 -19.04 -2.77
C MET A 181 9.36 -18.44 -4.16
N PRO A 182 8.78 -19.21 -5.09
CA PRO A 182 8.37 -18.69 -6.40
C PRO A 182 7.33 -17.57 -6.24
N ALA A 183 7.45 -16.52 -7.05
CA ALA A 183 6.52 -15.37 -7.02
C ALA A 183 5.04 -15.79 -7.19
N ARG A 184 4.77 -16.88 -7.90
CA ARG A 184 3.42 -17.43 -8.04
C ARG A 184 2.83 -17.88 -6.70
N VAL A 185 3.63 -18.59 -5.88
CA VAL A 185 3.19 -19.05 -4.54
C VAL A 185 2.99 -17.85 -3.63
N PHE A 186 3.90 -16.89 -3.67
CA PHE A 186 3.78 -15.64 -2.93
C PHE A 186 2.49 -14.89 -3.29
N GLY A 187 2.17 -14.73 -4.58
CA GLY A 187 0.94 -14.06 -5.02
C GLY A 187 -0.34 -14.74 -4.52
N VAL A 188 -0.36 -16.10 -4.46
CA VAL A 188 -1.48 -16.83 -3.88
C VAL A 188 -1.61 -16.57 -2.37
N LEU A 189 -0.49 -16.50 -1.64
CA LEU A 189 -0.52 -16.17 -0.21
C LEU A 189 -0.98 -14.73 0.04
N MET A 190 -0.57 -13.78 -0.79
CA MET A 190 -1.01 -12.38 -0.71
C MET A 190 -2.52 -12.23 -0.94
N SER A 191 -3.16 -13.12 -1.68
CA SER A 191 -4.63 -13.07 -1.86
C SER A 191 -5.42 -13.35 -0.57
N LEU A 192 -4.76 -13.85 0.48
CA LEU A 192 -5.36 -14.00 1.82
C LEU A 192 -5.35 -12.68 2.63
N GLU A 193 -4.65 -11.65 2.17
CA GLU A 193 -4.51 -10.37 2.88
C GLU A 193 -5.86 -9.71 3.20
N PRO A 194 -6.83 -9.61 2.28
CA PRO A 194 -8.14 -9.05 2.59
C PRO A 194 -8.88 -9.83 3.69
N ALA A 195 -8.80 -11.16 3.67
CA ALA A 195 -9.43 -12.00 4.68
C ALA A 195 -8.75 -11.84 6.05
N ALA A 196 -7.40 -11.77 6.07
CA ALA A 196 -6.65 -11.49 7.28
C ALA A 196 -6.97 -10.10 7.84
N ALA A 197 -7.07 -9.08 6.99
CA ALA A 197 -7.45 -7.72 7.38
C ALA A 197 -8.88 -7.68 7.98
N ALA A 198 -9.83 -8.41 7.39
CA ALA A 198 -11.18 -8.54 7.91
C ALA A 198 -11.22 -9.20 9.30
N LEU A 199 -10.44 -10.26 9.51
CA LEU A 199 -10.31 -10.90 10.81
C LEU A 199 -9.69 -9.99 11.86
N VAL A 200 -8.65 -9.26 11.52
CA VAL A 200 -8.00 -8.28 12.41
C VAL A 200 -8.96 -7.15 12.76
N GLY A 201 -9.69 -6.60 11.78
CA GLY A 201 -10.72 -5.59 12.00
C GLY A 201 -11.79 -6.06 12.98
N MET A 202 -12.27 -7.29 12.81
CA MET A 202 -13.26 -7.90 13.71
C MET A 202 -12.70 -8.10 15.12
N LEU A 203 -11.48 -8.66 15.26
CA LEU A 203 -10.94 -9.06 16.56
C LEU A 203 -10.36 -7.89 17.37
N LEU A 204 -9.73 -6.93 16.72
CA LEU A 204 -9.03 -5.83 17.38
C LEU A 204 -9.80 -4.50 17.35
N LEU A 205 -10.57 -4.25 16.31
CA LEU A 205 -11.33 -3.01 16.15
C LEU A 205 -12.82 -3.17 16.48
N GLY A 206 -13.29 -4.40 16.73
CA GLY A 206 -14.70 -4.68 16.99
C GLY A 206 -15.60 -4.47 15.77
N GLU A 207 -15.05 -4.51 14.56
CA GLU A 207 -15.82 -4.36 13.33
C GLU A 207 -16.76 -5.53 13.12
N ILE A 208 -18.01 -5.24 12.78
CA ILE A 208 -19.01 -6.29 12.48
C ILE A 208 -19.25 -6.27 10.97
N LEU A 209 -18.78 -7.30 10.30
CA LEU A 209 -19.00 -7.49 8.87
C LEU A 209 -20.26 -8.31 8.65
N THR A 210 -21.11 -7.87 7.72
CA THR A 210 -22.28 -8.62 7.27
C THR A 210 -21.85 -9.86 6.49
N LEU A 211 -22.73 -10.87 6.43
CA LEU A 211 -22.49 -12.08 5.63
C LEU A 211 -22.17 -11.75 4.17
N ARG A 212 -22.78 -10.70 3.63
CA ARG A 212 -22.53 -10.21 2.27
C ARG A 212 -21.12 -9.65 2.10
N GLN A 213 -20.61 -8.90 3.10
CA GLN A 213 -19.24 -8.39 3.09
C GLN A 213 -18.24 -9.54 3.17
N TRP A 214 -18.48 -10.53 4.01
CA TRP A 214 -17.68 -11.75 4.05
C TRP A 214 -17.66 -12.47 2.69
N ALA A 215 -18.82 -12.67 2.08
CA ALA A 215 -18.90 -13.31 0.76
C ALA A 215 -18.22 -12.52 -0.36
N ALA A 216 -18.06 -11.21 -0.20
CA ALA A 216 -17.38 -10.35 -1.18
C ALA A 216 -15.85 -10.29 -0.97
N ILE A 217 -15.37 -10.57 0.25
CA ILE A 217 -13.94 -10.61 0.60
C ILE A 217 -13.31 -11.96 0.19
N CYS A 218 -14.05 -13.06 0.29
CA CYS A 218 -13.60 -14.42 -0.05
C CYS A 218 -13.76 -14.75 -1.53
#